data_c45eecc38c024320a110a8d9dd63782d
#
_entry.id   c45eecc38c024320a110a8d9dd63782d
#
_cell.length_a   1.000
_cell.length_b   1.000
_cell.length_c   1.000
_cell.angle_alpha   90.00
_cell.angle_beta   90.00
_cell.angle_gamma   90.00
#
_symmetry.space_group_name_H-M   'P 1'
#
loop_
_entity.id
_entity.type
_entity.pdbx_description
1 polymer ?
#
loop_
_entity_poly.entity_id
_entity_poly.type
_entity_poly.pdbx_seq_one_letter_code
_entity_poly.pdbx_strand_id
1 'polypeptide(L)'
;RFRHLFMYETEYYAFSERAANAYLGTALVSSSLSDKMRLQKMHNRVGAELELPYLGRTFVFGNAYHYNYYFRNAYYVGGVLQRHQIKDTDLSVGLQWHKKVGGFSITAEGEQTFVGKMTGTQLKGTLSYALDAQNKLSAGAMLHSAMPNFNYLLYQSDYKNYNWYHLDDFSKENIQ
;
A
#
# COMPACT_ATOMS: atom_id res chain seq x y z
N ARG A 1 -11.22 25.28 3.20
CA ARG A 1 -11.11 24.89 1.79
C ARG A 1 -11.33 23.40 1.67
N PHE A 2 -12.20 22.96 0.75
CA PHE A 2 -12.37 21.53 0.43
C PHE A 2 -11.36 21.08 -0.62
N ARG A 3 -10.88 19.83 -0.50
CA ARG A 3 -9.99 19.18 -1.46
C ARG A 3 -10.51 17.79 -1.79
N HIS A 4 -10.41 17.43 -3.05
CA HIS A 4 -10.64 16.06 -3.53
C HIS A 4 -9.44 15.62 -4.37
N LEU A 5 -9.00 14.41 -4.14
CA LEU A 5 -7.98 13.71 -4.94
C LEU A 5 -8.59 12.39 -5.42
N PHE A 6 -8.46 12.16 -6.71
CA PHE A 6 -8.75 10.86 -7.33
C PHE A 6 -7.48 10.37 -8.02
N MET A 7 -7.12 9.11 -7.74
CA MET A 7 -6.02 8.41 -8.42
C MET A 7 -6.50 7.05 -8.88
N TYR A 8 -6.11 6.66 -10.09
CA TYR A 8 -6.26 5.30 -10.59
C TYR A 8 -4.90 4.79 -11.05
N GLU A 9 -4.54 3.61 -10.57
CA GLU A 9 -3.26 2.97 -10.84
C GLU A 9 -3.50 1.54 -11.31
N THR A 10 -2.73 1.09 -12.28
CA THR A 10 -2.72 -0.32 -12.70
C THR A 10 -1.29 -0.79 -12.84
N GLU A 11 -0.99 -1.94 -12.24
CA GLU A 11 0.28 -2.62 -12.35
C GLU A 11 0.05 -3.97 -13.03
N TYR A 12 1.00 -4.37 -13.84
CA TYR A 12 0.96 -5.64 -14.56
C TYR A 12 2.33 -6.31 -14.46
N TYR A 13 2.31 -7.59 -14.14
CA TYR A 13 3.49 -8.45 -14.17
C TYR A 13 3.21 -9.65 -15.03
N ALA A 14 4.18 -10.05 -15.87
CA ALA A 14 4.13 -11.27 -16.63
C ALA A 14 5.50 -11.95 -16.62
N PHE A 15 5.48 -13.23 -16.34
CA PHE A 15 6.61 -14.13 -16.51
C PHE A 15 6.18 -15.23 -17.49
N SER A 16 7.06 -15.64 -18.41
CA SER A 16 6.77 -16.74 -19.34
C SER A 16 8.03 -17.51 -19.69
N GLU A 17 7.89 -18.83 -19.73
CA GLU A 17 8.93 -19.76 -20.19
C GLU A 17 8.33 -20.79 -21.16
N ARG A 18 9.15 -21.24 -22.12
CA ARG A 18 8.73 -22.25 -23.09
C ARG A 18 8.69 -23.66 -22.50
N ALA A 19 9.58 -23.97 -21.58
CA ALA A 19 9.68 -25.24 -20.89
C ALA A 19 10.05 -25.01 -19.43
N ALA A 20 9.67 -25.95 -18.56
CA ALA A 20 9.98 -25.88 -17.14
C ALA A 20 11.50 -25.86 -16.87
N ASN A 21 11.92 -24.96 -16.00
CA ASN A 21 13.30 -24.79 -15.57
C ASN A 21 13.54 -25.54 -14.26
N ALA A 22 14.44 -26.51 -14.25
CA ALA A 22 14.72 -27.35 -13.08
C ALA A 22 15.20 -26.54 -11.86
N TYR A 23 15.83 -25.37 -12.06
CA TYR A 23 16.27 -24.50 -10.97
C TYR A 23 15.10 -23.86 -10.19
N LEU A 24 13.94 -23.70 -10.82
CA LEU A 24 12.74 -23.16 -10.19
C LEU A 24 11.87 -24.27 -9.56
N GLY A 25 12.26 -25.52 -9.70
CA GLY A 25 11.61 -26.67 -9.11
C GLY A 25 10.54 -27.31 -10.02
N THR A 26 9.61 -28.05 -9.39
CA THR A 26 8.59 -28.79 -10.12
C THR A 26 7.53 -27.84 -10.67
N ALA A 27 7.31 -27.88 -11.98
CA ALA A 27 6.23 -27.16 -12.63
C ALA A 27 4.91 -27.96 -12.63
N LEU A 28 3.80 -27.26 -12.60
CA LEU A 28 2.44 -27.81 -12.73
C LEU A 28 2.11 -28.16 -14.18
N VAL A 29 2.77 -27.50 -15.13
CA VAL A 29 2.69 -27.73 -16.58
C VAL A 29 4.09 -27.92 -17.14
N SER A 30 4.23 -28.74 -18.19
CA SER A 30 5.55 -29.07 -18.76
C SER A 30 6.07 -28.04 -19.76
N SER A 31 5.19 -27.24 -20.33
CA SER A 31 5.52 -26.26 -21.38
C SER A 31 4.59 -25.07 -21.36
N SER A 32 5.04 -23.96 -21.93
CA SER A 32 4.26 -22.72 -22.05
C SER A 32 3.81 -22.15 -20.69
N LEU A 33 4.75 -22.13 -19.73
CA LEU A 33 4.51 -21.55 -18.42
C LEU A 33 4.25 -20.05 -18.55
N SER A 34 3.26 -19.56 -17.81
CA SER A 34 2.84 -18.16 -17.91
C SER A 34 2.15 -17.67 -16.64
N ASP A 35 2.91 -16.96 -15.82
CA ASP A 35 2.38 -16.28 -14.65
C ASP A 35 2.01 -14.84 -15.04
N LYS A 36 0.77 -14.45 -14.78
CA LYS A 36 0.27 -13.11 -15.10
C LYS A 36 -0.51 -12.57 -13.91
N MET A 37 0.01 -11.48 -13.37
CA MET A 37 -0.62 -10.75 -12.28
C MET A 37 -1.10 -9.38 -12.75
N ARG A 38 -2.20 -8.91 -12.20
CA ARG A 38 -2.68 -7.55 -12.37
C ARG A 38 -3.14 -6.98 -11.04
N LEU A 39 -2.73 -5.74 -10.78
CA LEU A 39 -3.23 -4.92 -9.68
C LEU A 39 -3.91 -3.69 -10.27
N GLN A 40 -5.11 -3.42 -9.82
CA GLN A 40 -5.86 -2.20 -10.10
C GLN A 40 -6.16 -1.54 -8.76
N LYS A 41 -5.81 -0.27 -8.62
CA LYS A 41 -6.08 0.54 -7.43
C LYS A 41 -6.80 1.82 -7.81
N MET A 42 -7.84 2.15 -7.07
CA MET A 42 -8.56 3.41 -7.15
C MET A 42 -8.53 4.05 -5.76
N HIS A 43 -8.00 5.23 -5.67
CA HIS A 43 -7.92 6.00 -4.44
C HIS A 43 -8.74 7.28 -4.57
N ASN A 44 -9.65 7.47 -3.65
CA ASN A 44 -10.38 8.71 -3.45
C ASN A 44 -10.04 9.28 -2.08
N ARG A 45 -9.63 10.53 -2.06
CA ARG A 45 -9.42 11.29 -0.81
C ARG A 45 -10.30 12.54 -0.85
N VAL A 46 -11.10 12.72 0.18
CA VAL A 46 -11.92 13.91 0.39
C VAL A 46 -11.58 14.51 1.75
N GLY A 47 -11.42 15.83 1.79
CA GLY A 47 -11.08 16.47 3.05
C GLY A 47 -11.30 17.97 3.07
N ALA A 48 -11.15 18.53 4.26
CA ALA A 48 -11.24 19.94 4.53
C ALA A 48 -9.95 20.48 5.15
N GLU A 49 -9.44 21.55 4.54
CA GLU A 49 -8.31 22.32 5.07
C GLU A 49 -8.84 23.49 5.88
N LEU A 50 -8.35 23.60 7.09
CA LEU A 50 -8.63 24.67 8.05
C LEU A 50 -7.33 25.40 8.36
N GLU A 51 -7.38 26.72 8.42
CA GLU A 51 -6.28 27.53 8.93
C GLU A 51 -6.71 28.15 10.25
N LEU A 52 -6.07 27.73 11.33
CA LEU A 52 -6.41 28.13 12.68
C LEU A 52 -5.31 29.08 13.22
N PRO A 53 -5.65 30.27 13.74
CA PRO A 53 -4.67 31.31 14.05
C PRO A 53 -3.52 30.85 14.94
N TYR A 54 -3.79 29.99 15.93
CA TYR A 54 -2.77 29.49 16.87
C TYR A 54 -2.26 28.08 16.55
N LEU A 55 -3.04 27.28 15.84
CA LEU A 55 -2.70 25.90 15.52
C LEU A 55 -2.02 25.75 14.15
N GLY A 56 -2.15 26.74 13.26
CA GLY A 56 -1.63 26.65 11.90
C GLY A 56 -2.58 25.94 10.95
N ARG A 57 -2.03 25.39 9.86
CA ARG A 57 -2.80 24.74 8.80
C ARG A 57 -3.04 23.28 9.15
N THR A 58 -4.30 22.89 9.12
CA THR A 58 -4.76 21.52 9.42
C THR A 58 -5.61 21.01 8.26
N PHE A 59 -5.33 19.83 7.75
CA PHE A 59 -6.13 19.15 6.73
C PHE A 59 -6.64 17.83 7.30
N VAL A 60 -7.96 17.72 7.46
CA VAL A 60 -8.63 16.49 7.88
C VAL A 60 -9.23 15.84 6.65
N PHE A 61 -9.02 14.53 6.49
CA PHE A 61 -9.44 13.80 5.30
C PHE A 61 -9.92 12.38 5.59
N GLY A 62 -10.76 11.88 4.70
CA GLY A 62 -11.10 10.47 4.58
C GLY A 62 -10.61 9.92 3.27
N ASN A 63 -10.18 8.67 3.25
CA ASN A 63 -9.79 7.92 2.06
C ASN A 63 -10.69 6.72 1.85
N ALA A 64 -10.90 6.40 0.58
CA ALA A 64 -11.40 5.12 0.13
C ALA A 64 -10.40 4.54 -0.89
N TYR A 65 -9.79 3.41 -0.55
CA TYR A 65 -8.88 2.66 -1.41
C TYR A 65 -9.60 1.42 -1.91
N HIS A 66 -10.02 1.42 -3.16
CA HIS A 66 -10.56 0.23 -3.81
C HIS A 66 -9.46 -0.45 -4.60
N TYR A 67 -9.25 -1.74 -4.36
CA TYR A 67 -8.21 -2.50 -5.05
C TYR A 67 -8.72 -3.87 -5.51
N ASN A 68 -8.09 -4.33 -6.57
CA ASN A 68 -8.31 -5.65 -7.16
C ASN A 68 -6.96 -6.20 -7.63
N TYR A 69 -6.38 -7.08 -6.82
CA TYR A 69 -5.15 -7.79 -7.09
C TYR A 69 -5.49 -9.24 -7.44
N TYR A 70 -5.07 -9.69 -8.62
CA TYR A 70 -5.42 -11.04 -9.07
C TYR A 70 -4.39 -11.63 -10.04
N PHE A 71 -4.34 -12.96 -10.04
CA PHE A 71 -3.67 -13.75 -11.03
C PHE A 71 -4.67 -14.21 -12.10
N ARG A 72 -4.23 -14.27 -13.35
CA ARG A 72 -5.11 -14.54 -14.49
C ARG A 72 -5.58 -15.99 -14.54
N ASN A 73 -4.74 -16.92 -14.08
CA ASN A 73 -5.03 -18.33 -14.12
C ASN A 73 -5.50 -18.79 -12.74
N ALA A 74 -6.59 -19.54 -12.69
CA ALA A 74 -7.02 -20.23 -11.49
C ALA A 74 -6.35 -21.62 -11.43
N TYR A 75 -5.71 -21.94 -10.32
CA TYR A 75 -5.03 -23.21 -10.13
C TYR A 75 -5.82 -24.14 -9.22
N TYR A 76 -5.82 -25.42 -9.59
CA TYR A 76 -6.34 -26.50 -8.77
C TYR A 76 -5.18 -27.32 -8.21
N VAL A 77 -5.10 -27.42 -6.87
CA VAL A 77 -4.15 -28.28 -6.18
C VAL A 77 -4.93 -29.34 -5.42
N GLY A 78 -4.71 -30.62 -5.76
CA GLY A 78 -5.47 -31.74 -5.19
C GLY A 78 -6.98 -31.67 -5.42
N GLY A 79 -7.43 -31.07 -6.54
CA GLY A 79 -8.86 -30.89 -6.85
C GLY A 79 -9.50 -29.66 -6.17
N VAL A 80 -8.76 -28.89 -5.38
CA VAL A 80 -9.23 -27.69 -4.70
C VAL A 80 -8.80 -26.45 -5.47
N LEU A 81 -9.77 -25.58 -5.82
CA LEU A 81 -9.50 -24.29 -6.44
C LEU A 81 -8.74 -23.38 -5.45
N GLN A 82 -7.57 -22.94 -5.88
CA GLN A 82 -6.77 -22.01 -5.10
C GLN A 82 -7.29 -20.58 -5.24
N ARG A 83 -7.25 -19.81 -4.15
CA ARG A 83 -7.60 -18.39 -4.20
C ARG A 83 -6.62 -17.64 -5.08
N HIS A 84 -7.11 -16.87 -6.02
CA HIS A 84 -6.33 -16.17 -7.05
C HIS A 84 -6.56 -14.65 -7.06
N GLN A 85 -7.30 -14.13 -6.06
CA GLN A 85 -7.71 -12.74 -6.01
C GLN A 85 -7.81 -12.20 -4.59
N ILE A 86 -7.30 -10.97 -4.40
CA ILE A 86 -7.57 -10.13 -3.23
C ILE A 86 -8.28 -8.88 -3.75
N LYS A 87 -9.54 -8.73 -3.39
CA LYS A 87 -10.36 -7.58 -3.76
C LYS A 87 -11.07 -7.06 -2.52
N ASP A 88 -10.97 -5.74 -2.29
CA ASP A 88 -11.67 -5.08 -1.17
C ASP A 88 -11.70 -3.56 -1.36
N THR A 89 -12.29 -2.89 -0.37
CA THR A 89 -12.26 -1.43 -0.22
C THR A 89 -11.86 -1.11 1.21
N ASP A 90 -10.73 -0.44 1.35
CA ASP A 90 -10.26 0.04 2.64
C ASP A 90 -10.72 1.48 2.86
N LEU A 91 -11.18 1.76 4.07
CA LEU A 91 -11.54 3.11 4.49
C LEU A 91 -10.61 3.58 5.60
N SER A 92 -10.08 4.78 5.44
CA SER A 92 -9.21 5.41 6.44
C SER A 92 -9.63 6.85 6.71
N VAL A 93 -9.20 7.34 7.86
CA VAL A 93 -9.25 8.76 8.20
C VAL A 93 -7.84 9.24 8.53
N GLY A 94 -7.56 10.49 8.24
CA GLY A 94 -6.26 11.06 8.50
C GLY A 94 -6.30 12.56 8.75
N LEU A 95 -5.16 13.02 9.24
CA LEU A 95 -4.92 14.42 9.58
C LEU A 95 -3.50 14.78 9.14
N GLN A 96 -3.37 15.91 8.46
CA GLN A 96 -2.08 16.57 8.21
C GLN A 96 -2.09 17.90 8.92
N TRP A 97 -1.02 18.19 9.63
CA TRP A 97 -0.84 19.42 10.36
C TRP A 97 0.49 20.08 9.99
N HIS A 98 0.43 21.38 9.75
CA HIS A 98 1.61 22.18 9.43
C HIS A 98 1.58 23.50 10.17
N LYS A 99 2.71 23.84 10.83
CA LYS A 99 2.88 25.10 11.51
C LYS A 99 4.29 25.66 11.31
N LYS A 100 4.36 26.98 11.13
CA LYS A 100 5.62 27.74 11.16
C LYS A 100 5.63 28.68 12.35
N VAL A 101 6.75 28.72 13.06
CA VAL A 101 7.00 29.62 14.18
C VAL A 101 8.44 30.12 14.10
N GLY A 102 8.63 31.37 13.74
CA GLY A 102 9.97 31.91 13.46
C GLY A 102 10.65 31.12 12.33
N GLY A 103 11.88 30.65 12.56
CA GLY A 103 12.64 29.80 11.64
C GLY A 103 12.23 28.34 11.64
N PHE A 104 11.34 27.90 12.55
CA PHE A 104 10.90 26.52 12.67
C PHE A 104 9.69 26.22 11.78
N SER A 105 9.71 25.05 11.16
CA SER A 105 8.56 24.47 10.43
C SER A 105 8.31 23.05 10.95
N ILE A 106 7.10 22.81 11.44
CA ILE A 106 6.67 21.51 11.96
C ILE A 106 5.61 20.96 11.01
N THR A 107 5.76 19.70 10.64
CA THR A 107 4.75 18.96 9.88
C THR A 107 4.48 17.65 10.59
N ALA A 108 3.21 17.31 10.79
CA ALA A 108 2.79 16.01 11.30
C ALA A 108 1.68 15.45 10.41
N GLU A 109 1.69 14.15 10.21
CA GLU A 109 0.68 13.43 9.46
C GLU A 109 0.32 12.14 10.21
N GLY A 110 -0.96 11.85 10.32
CA GLY A 110 -1.47 10.61 10.87
C GLY A 110 -2.59 10.08 10.01
N GLU A 111 -2.60 8.76 9.78
CA GLU A 111 -3.68 8.07 9.07
C GLU A 111 -3.95 6.72 9.75
N GLN A 112 -5.24 6.39 9.91
CA GLN A 112 -5.69 5.12 10.45
C GLN A 112 -6.73 4.50 9.51
N THR A 113 -6.44 3.30 9.02
CA THR A 113 -7.39 2.46 8.30
C THR A 113 -8.19 1.64 9.32
N PHE A 114 -9.51 1.71 9.23
CA PHE A 114 -10.43 1.07 10.18
C PHE A 114 -11.37 0.05 9.53
N VAL A 115 -11.50 0.06 8.20
CA VAL A 115 -12.28 -0.91 7.42
C VAL A 115 -11.39 -1.45 6.31
N GLY A 116 -11.58 -2.74 5.97
CA GLY A 116 -10.94 -3.42 4.85
C GLY A 116 -9.88 -4.44 5.29
N LYS A 117 -9.21 -5.03 4.31
CA LYS A 117 -8.22 -6.10 4.52
C LYS A 117 -6.80 -5.57 4.70
N MET A 118 -6.48 -4.43 4.06
CA MET A 118 -5.15 -3.81 4.14
C MET A 118 -5.10 -2.74 5.24
N THR A 119 -5.55 -3.12 6.44
CA THR A 119 -5.61 -2.18 7.58
C THR A 119 -4.23 -1.78 8.05
N GLY A 120 -4.10 -0.52 8.51
CA GLY A 120 -2.82 0.00 8.99
C GLY A 120 -2.96 1.32 9.73
N THR A 121 -1.86 1.70 10.39
CA THR A 121 -1.67 2.99 11.06
C THR A 121 -0.37 3.59 10.57
N GLN A 122 -0.40 4.86 10.23
CA GLN A 122 0.80 5.62 9.86
C GLN A 122 0.84 6.91 10.66
N LEU A 123 1.99 7.21 11.26
CA LEU A 123 2.30 8.48 11.90
C LEU A 123 3.64 8.96 11.36
N LYS A 124 3.71 10.21 10.95
CA LYS A 124 4.93 10.85 10.44
C LYS A 124 5.05 12.25 11.01
N GLY A 125 6.24 12.60 11.50
CA GLY A 125 6.57 13.93 11.98
C GLY A 125 7.86 14.44 11.37
N THR A 126 7.93 15.71 11.05
CA THR A 126 9.14 16.39 10.58
C THR A 126 9.25 17.75 11.22
N LEU A 127 10.40 18.03 11.83
CA LEU A 127 10.80 19.34 12.33
C LEU A 127 11.91 19.86 11.44
N SER A 128 11.81 21.12 11.03
CA SER A 128 12.84 21.78 10.23
C SER A 128 13.14 23.16 10.80
N TYR A 129 14.40 23.57 10.71
CA TYR A 129 14.86 24.89 11.08
C TYR A 129 15.63 25.54 9.92
N ALA A 130 15.20 26.70 9.49
CA ALA A 130 15.92 27.50 8.50
C ALA A 130 17.03 28.29 9.21
N LEU A 131 18.29 27.94 8.92
CA LEU A 131 19.46 28.64 9.42
C LEU A 131 19.61 29.98 8.68
N ASP A 132 19.42 29.96 7.38
CA ASP A 132 19.41 31.12 6.48
C ASP A 132 18.55 30.82 5.22
N ALA A 133 18.62 31.67 4.20
CA ALA A 133 17.85 31.53 2.96
C ALA A 133 18.23 30.29 2.13
N GLN A 134 19.40 29.70 2.34
CA GLN A 134 19.97 28.61 1.56
C GLN A 134 20.13 27.33 2.38
N ASN A 135 20.26 27.43 3.71
CA ASN A 135 20.57 26.33 4.60
C ASN A 135 19.40 25.99 5.52
N LYS A 136 19.04 24.71 5.57
CA LYS A 136 17.95 24.17 6.39
C LYS A 136 18.39 22.87 7.06
N LEU A 137 18.18 22.78 8.36
CA LEU A 137 18.31 21.53 9.10
C LEU A 137 16.93 20.88 9.25
N SER A 138 16.83 19.56 9.09
CA SER A 138 15.58 18.83 9.25
C SER A 138 15.82 17.51 9.94
N ALA A 139 14.89 17.14 10.84
CA ALA A 139 14.82 15.85 11.48
C ALA A 139 13.38 15.32 11.37
N GLY A 140 13.21 14.01 11.20
CA GLY A 140 11.89 13.40 11.09
C GLY A 140 11.88 12.01 11.70
N ALA A 141 10.67 11.57 12.09
CA ALA A 141 10.39 10.23 12.56
C ALA A 141 9.11 9.72 11.88
N MET A 142 9.04 8.41 11.70
CA MET A 142 7.88 7.71 11.14
C MET A 142 7.63 6.43 11.93
N LEU A 143 6.37 6.22 12.28
CA LEU A 143 5.85 4.96 12.79
C LEU A 143 4.86 4.42 11.76
N HIS A 144 5.04 3.19 11.33
CA HIS A 144 4.19 2.55 10.35
C HIS A 144 3.87 1.13 10.79
N SER A 145 2.58 0.80 10.80
CA SER A 145 2.08 -0.56 11.04
C SER A 145 1.01 -0.84 9.98
N ALA A 146 1.31 -1.73 9.04
CA ALA A 146 0.39 -2.05 7.94
C ALA A 146 0.53 -3.49 7.47
N MET A 147 -0.45 -3.95 6.73
CA MET A 147 -0.33 -5.22 5.99
C MET A 147 0.78 -5.13 4.96
N PRO A 148 1.53 -6.22 4.73
CA PRO A 148 2.60 -6.25 3.74
C PRO A 148 2.04 -6.10 2.31
N ASN A 149 2.95 -5.93 1.34
CA ASN A 149 2.59 -5.80 -0.07
C ASN A 149 1.83 -7.04 -0.55
N PHE A 150 0.93 -6.86 -1.52
CA PHE A 150 0.09 -7.90 -2.11
C PHE A 150 0.86 -9.16 -2.53
N ASN A 151 2.09 -9.03 -3.01
CA ASN A 151 2.93 -10.16 -3.42
C ASN A 151 3.29 -11.12 -2.27
N TYR A 152 3.33 -10.63 -1.03
CA TYR A 152 3.54 -11.48 0.16
C TYR A 152 2.24 -12.16 0.60
N LEU A 153 1.09 -11.55 0.29
CA LEU A 153 -0.22 -12.06 0.69
C LEU A 153 -0.76 -13.08 -0.30
N LEU A 154 -0.50 -12.90 -1.58
CA LEU A 154 -0.96 -13.78 -2.64
C LEU A 154 0.06 -13.80 -3.77
N TYR A 155 0.51 -14.98 -4.13
CA TYR A 155 1.26 -15.23 -5.36
C TYR A 155 0.83 -16.54 -5.99
N GLN A 156 0.79 -16.58 -7.32
CA GLN A 156 0.50 -17.79 -8.08
C GLN A 156 1.41 -17.92 -9.29
N SER A 157 1.93 -19.14 -9.45
CA SER A 157 2.84 -19.51 -10.52
C SER A 157 2.52 -20.89 -11.06
N ASP A 158 2.89 -21.12 -12.31
CA ASP A 158 2.95 -22.47 -12.89
C ASP A 158 4.00 -23.37 -12.20
N TYR A 159 4.86 -22.82 -11.33
CA TYR A 159 5.78 -23.59 -10.48
C TYR A 159 5.14 -23.88 -9.12
N LYS A 160 5.14 -25.16 -8.72
CA LYS A 160 4.46 -25.64 -7.51
C LYS A 160 4.84 -24.89 -6.22
N ASN A 161 6.12 -24.53 -6.05
CA ASN A 161 6.64 -23.93 -4.84
C ASN A 161 6.37 -22.41 -4.74
N TYR A 162 5.85 -21.77 -5.79
CA TYR A 162 5.57 -20.33 -5.84
C TYR A 162 4.06 -20.05 -5.83
N ASN A 163 3.31 -20.78 -4.98
CA ASN A 163 1.88 -20.61 -4.81
C ASN A 163 1.56 -20.45 -3.33
N TRP A 164 1.07 -19.27 -2.92
CA TRP A 164 0.66 -18.99 -1.54
C TRP A 164 -0.49 -18.02 -1.45
N TYR A 165 -1.21 -18.11 -0.33
CA TYR A 165 -2.25 -17.17 0.08
C TYR A 165 -2.17 -17.04 1.60
N HIS A 166 -1.75 -15.87 2.08
CA HIS A 166 -1.44 -15.59 3.49
C HIS A 166 -2.24 -14.42 4.06
N LEU A 167 -3.32 -13.99 3.39
CA LEU A 167 -4.09 -12.81 3.83
C LEU A 167 -4.66 -12.98 5.25
N ASP A 168 -5.04 -14.22 5.60
CA ASP A 168 -5.63 -14.54 6.89
C ASP A 168 -4.57 -14.86 7.96
N ASP A 169 -3.33 -15.12 7.57
CA ASP A 169 -2.23 -15.60 8.43
C ASP A 169 -1.22 -14.50 8.76
N PHE A 170 -1.19 -13.41 7.99
CA PHE A 170 -0.20 -12.36 8.15
C PHE A 170 -0.55 -11.40 9.29
N SER A 171 0.42 -11.15 10.16
CA SER A 171 0.40 -10.01 11.07
C SER A 171 0.95 -8.76 10.38
N LYS A 172 0.59 -7.57 10.91
CA LYS A 172 1.07 -6.29 10.37
C LYS A 172 2.58 -6.14 10.54
N GLU A 173 3.22 -5.60 9.50
CA GLU A 173 4.60 -5.13 9.61
C GLU A 173 4.65 -3.82 10.42
N ASN A 174 5.64 -3.72 11.31
CA ASN A 174 5.89 -2.53 12.11
C ASN A 174 7.26 -1.96 11.77
N ILE A 175 7.28 -0.69 11.35
CA ILE A 175 8.49 0.08 11.06
C ILE A 175 8.50 1.29 12.00
N GLN A 176 9.61 1.48 12.71
CA GLN A 176 9.83 2.59 13.64
C GLN A 176 10.97 3.47 13.17
#